data_09e51b1ae55943de678dde32f2b57255
#
_entry.id   09e51b1ae55943de678dde32f2b57255
#
_cell.length_a   1.000
_cell.length_b   1.000
_cell.length_c   1.000
_cell.angle_alpha   90.00
_cell.angle_beta   90.00
_cell.angle_gamma   90.00
#
_symmetry.space_group_name_H-M   'P 1'
#
loop_
_entity.id
_entity.type
_entity.pdbx_description
1 polymer ?
#
loop_
_entity_poly.entity_id
_entity_poly.type
_entity_poly.pdbx_seq_one_letter_code
_entity_poly.pdbx_strand_id
1 'polypeptide(L)'
;MGNNSKEKIKPSMLTISPEVDRARIADKATIHAGCKLFGSKTLICDGAELGYEAPVTVKNCYIGPHVKLKGGYFENAVFLEGAQAGSGSHVRAGTIFEEQASIAHTVGLKQTLLFPFVTLGSLINFCDCLMAGGTSREHHSEVG
;
A
#
# COMPACT_ATOMS: atom_id res chain seq x y z
N MET A 1 -4.82 -29.26 5.52
CA MET A 1 -4.75 -28.85 4.94
C MET A 1 -4.73 -27.68 5.05
N GLY A 2 -4.97 -27.21 5.43
CA GLY A 2 -5.10 -25.96 5.70
C GLY A 2 -4.05 -25.03 5.65
N ASN A 3 -3.05 -25.25 5.03
CA ASN A 3 -1.99 -24.38 5.00
C ASN A 3 -1.72 -23.76 3.71
N ASN A 4 -2.71 -23.69 2.84
CA ASN A 4 -2.53 -23.17 1.52
C ASN A 4 -2.12 -21.70 1.52
N SER A 5 -2.61 -20.90 2.48
CA SER A 5 -2.21 -19.51 2.52
C SER A 5 -0.73 -19.37 2.87
N LYS A 6 -0.22 -20.21 3.77
CA LYS A 6 1.20 -20.18 4.08
C LYS A 6 2.04 -20.65 2.92
N GLU A 7 1.54 -21.61 2.16
CA GLU A 7 2.26 -22.09 0.98
C GLU A 7 2.32 -21.02 -0.09
N LYS A 8 1.28 -20.19 -0.19
CA LYS A 8 1.28 -19.11 -1.17
C LYS A 8 2.32 -18.04 -0.85
N ILE A 9 2.77 -17.95 0.41
CA ILE A 9 3.72 -16.94 0.82
C ILE A 9 5.03 -17.60 1.20
N LYS A 10 5.51 -18.46 0.34
CA LYS A 10 6.79 -19.11 0.59
C LYS A 10 7.90 -18.09 0.50
N PRO A 11 8.85 -18.11 1.44
CA PRO A 11 9.94 -17.13 1.40
C PRO A 11 10.71 -17.13 0.08
N SER A 12 10.80 -18.29 -0.59
CA SER A 12 11.52 -18.36 -1.86
C SER A 12 10.81 -17.60 -2.99
N MET A 13 9.54 -17.22 -2.79
CA MET A 13 8.78 -16.47 -3.79
C MET A 13 8.76 -14.99 -3.53
N LEU A 14 9.39 -14.55 -2.45
CA LEU A 14 9.48 -13.15 -2.06
C LEU A 14 10.93 -12.71 -2.05
N THR A 15 11.15 -11.45 -2.31
CA THR A 15 12.46 -10.83 -2.09
C THR A 15 12.34 -9.94 -0.86
N ILE A 16 13.04 -10.32 0.20
CA ILE A 16 13.07 -9.51 1.43
C ILE A 16 14.52 -9.14 1.66
N SER A 17 14.83 -7.85 1.50
CA SER A 17 16.19 -7.37 1.64
C SER A 17 16.68 -7.54 3.08
N PRO A 18 17.98 -7.80 3.30
CA PRO A 18 18.49 -8.12 4.64
C PRO A 18 18.24 -7.06 5.70
N GLU A 19 18.12 -5.78 5.32
CA GLU A 19 17.89 -4.72 6.28
C GLU A 19 16.43 -4.67 6.78
N VAL A 20 15.53 -5.38 6.13
CA VAL A 20 14.12 -5.43 6.57
C VAL A 20 14.03 -6.28 7.83
N ASP A 21 13.43 -5.72 8.88
CA ASP A 21 13.21 -6.45 10.12
C ASP A 21 11.95 -7.29 9.96
N ARG A 22 12.13 -8.60 9.89
CA ARG A 22 10.99 -9.50 9.68
C ARG A 22 10.00 -9.48 10.83
N ALA A 23 10.43 -9.07 12.02
CA ALA A 23 9.50 -8.92 13.15
C ALA A 23 8.53 -7.77 12.94
N ARG A 24 8.80 -6.88 11.99
CA ARG A 24 7.91 -5.77 11.65
C ARG A 24 6.94 -6.14 10.54
N ILE A 25 6.89 -7.40 10.14
CA ILE A 25 5.91 -7.90 9.19
C ILE A 25 4.95 -8.79 9.96
N ALA A 26 3.69 -8.37 10.06
CA ALA A 26 2.70 -9.08 10.86
C ALA A 26 2.38 -10.45 10.28
N ASP A 27 2.17 -11.44 11.16
CA ASP A 27 1.84 -12.78 10.71
C ASP A 27 0.56 -12.85 9.90
N LYS A 28 -0.38 -11.95 10.19
CA LYS A 28 -1.68 -11.95 9.50
C LYS A 28 -1.68 -11.07 8.26
N ALA A 29 -0.53 -10.59 7.83
CA ALA A 29 -0.43 -9.90 6.55
C ALA A 29 -0.32 -10.94 5.43
N THR A 30 -0.88 -10.64 4.29
CA THR A 30 -0.81 -11.49 3.10
C THR A 30 0.08 -10.80 2.07
N ILE A 31 1.18 -11.43 1.72
CA ILE A 31 2.11 -10.89 0.73
C ILE A 31 2.23 -11.91 -0.40
N HIS A 32 1.69 -11.56 -1.55
CA HIS A 32 1.63 -12.48 -2.68
C HIS A 32 3.00 -12.64 -3.34
N ALA A 33 3.16 -13.70 -4.12
CA ALA A 33 4.42 -14.03 -4.76
C ALA A 33 4.92 -12.91 -5.67
N GLY A 34 6.22 -12.77 -5.74
CA GLY A 34 6.86 -11.78 -6.60
C GLY A 34 7.07 -10.42 -5.95
N CYS A 35 6.49 -10.20 -4.77
CA CYS A 35 6.66 -8.93 -4.08
C CYS A 35 8.09 -8.78 -3.57
N LYS A 36 8.54 -7.52 -3.46
CA LYS A 36 9.89 -7.17 -3.00
C LYS A 36 9.79 -6.17 -1.88
N LEU A 37 10.44 -6.47 -0.77
CA LEU A 37 10.43 -5.61 0.41
C LEU A 37 11.83 -5.12 0.70
N PHE A 38 11.97 -3.81 0.84
CA PHE A 38 13.23 -3.15 1.13
C PHE A 38 13.06 -2.17 2.28
N GLY A 39 14.18 -1.82 2.91
CA GLY A 39 14.23 -0.71 3.87
C GLY A 39 14.00 -1.15 5.31
N SER A 40 14.84 -0.63 6.20
CA SER A 40 14.78 -0.96 7.63
C SER A 40 13.55 -0.40 8.32
N LYS A 41 12.88 0.58 7.71
CA LYS A 41 11.70 1.20 8.30
C LYS A 41 10.39 0.57 7.87
N THR A 42 10.43 -0.42 6.99
CA THR A 42 9.22 -1.07 6.50
C THR A 42 8.49 -1.76 7.64
N LEU A 43 7.21 -1.46 7.78
CA LEU A 43 6.32 -2.04 8.78
C LEU A 43 5.03 -2.41 8.10
N ILE A 44 4.61 -3.68 8.23
CA ILE A 44 3.38 -4.17 7.60
C ILE A 44 2.50 -4.75 8.70
N CYS A 45 1.29 -4.19 8.83
CA CYS A 45 0.39 -4.51 9.92
C CYS A 45 -0.56 -5.66 9.57
N ASP A 46 -1.26 -6.14 10.60
CA ASP A 46 -2.23 -7.23 10.44
C ASP A 46 -3.30 -6.88 9.42
N GLY A 47 -3.66 -7.87 8.62
CA GLY A 47 -4.73 -7.72 7.64
C GLY A 47 -4.34 -7.00 6.38
N ALA A 48 -3.11 -6.49 6.29
CA ALA A 48 -2.63 -5.87 5.06
C ALA A 48 -2.49 -6.93 3.97
N GLU A 49 -2.77 -6.54 2.73
CA GLU A 49 -2.62 -7.45 1.60
C GLU A 49 -1.84 -6.76 0.48
N LEU A 50 -0.71 -7.36 0.10
CA LEU A 50 0.18 -6.79 -0.91
C LEU A 50 0.29 -7.72 -2.11
N GLY A 51 0.11 -7.16 -3.31
CA GLY A 51 0.39 -7.89 -4.53
C GLY A 51 -0.74 -8.76 -5.05
N TYR A 52 -1.97 -8.42 -4.70
CA TYR A 52 -3.13 -9.20 -5.09
C TYR A 52 -3.28 -9.31 -6.61
N GLU A 53 -3.04 -8.23 -7.35
CA GLU A 53 -3.20 -8.23 -8.82
C GLU A 53 -1.85 -8.34 -9.53
N ALA A 54 -0.81 -7.75 -8.97
CA ALA A 54 0.53 -7.75 -9.56
C ALA A 54 1.55 -7.54 -8.43
N PRO A 55 2.81 -7.95 -8.64
CA PRO A 55 3.82 -7.79 -7.60
C PRO A 55 3.96 -6.33 -7.15
N VAL A 56 4.24 -6.18 -5.86
CA VAL A 56 4.41 -4.88 -5.22
C VAL A 56 5.86 -4.77 -4.77
N THR A 57 6.46 -3.61 -5.00
CA THR A 57 7.75 -3.26 -4.40
C THR A 57 7.50 -2.21 -3.34
N VAL A 58 7.96 -2.49 -2.12
CA VAL A 58 7.79 -1.60 -0.97
C VAL A 58 9.16 -1.25 -0.41
N LYS A 59 9.38 0.04 -0.13
CA LYS A 59 10.62 0.49 0.47
C LYS A 59 10.34 1.54 1.52
N ASN A 60 10.65 1.23 2.78
CA ASN A 60 10.51 2.15 3.91
C ASN A 60 9.12 2.75 4.03
N CYS A 61 8.09 1.90 3.95
CA CYS A 61 6.72 2.33 4.09
C CYS A 61 6.12 1.85 5.41
N TYR A 62 5.19 2.63 5.95
CA TYR A 62 4.29 2.16 6.99
C TYR A 62 3.01 1.70 6.30
N ILE A 63 2.71 0.42 6.41
CA ILE A 63 1.52 -0.16 5.79
C ILE A 63 0.61 -0.62 6.92
N GLY A 64 -0.43 0.15 7.17
CA GLY A 64 -1.32 -0.02 8.30
C GLY A 64 -2.27 -1.20 8.15
N PRO A 65 -3.12 -1.40 9.18
CA PRO A 65 -4.03 -2.54 9.18
C PRO A 65 -4.99 -2.47 8.00
N HIS A 66 -5.23 -3.64 7.40
CA HIS A 66 -6.20 -3.80 6.32
C HIS A 66 -5.95 -2.94 5.08
N VAL A 67 -4.73 -2.45 4.92
CA VAL A 67 -4.32 -1.74 3.72
C VAL A 67 -4.20 -2.75 2.57
N LYS A 68 -4.63 -2.35 1.37
CA LYS A 68 -4.52 -3.20 0.19
C LYS A 68 -3.73 -2.50 -0.89
N LEU A 69 -2.55 -3.01 -1.21
CA LEU A 69 -1.73 -2.53 -2.31
C LEU A 69 -1.76 -3.59 -3.40
N LYS A 70 -2.52 -3.34 -4.46
CA LYS A 70 -2.83 -4.37 -5.45
C LYS A 70 -1.71 -4.61 -6.44
N GLY A 71 -0.81 -3.66 -6.61
CA GLY A 71 0.35 -3.78 -7.49
C GLY A 71 1.05 -2.44 -7.57
N GLY A 72 2.34 -2.43 -7.88
CA GLY A 72 3.05 -1.18 -8.11
C GLY A 72 4.27 -0.97 -7.23
N TYR A 73 4.67 0.28 -7.12
CA TYR A 73 5.88 0.68 -6.41
C TYR A 73 5.55 1.72 -5.35
N PHE A 74 6.02 1.50 -4.13
CA PHE A 74 5.69 2.35 -2.99
C PHE A 74 6.94 2.62 -2.16
N GLU A 75 7.30 3.89 -2.02
CA GLU A 75 8.54 4.27 -1.35
C GLU A 75 8.31 5.41 -0.38
N ASN A 76 8.78 5.24 0.87
CA ASN A 76 8.75 6.28 1.92
C ASN A 76 7.37 6.92 2.03
N ALA A 77 6.35 6.09 2.10
CA ALA A 77 4.97 6.51 2.16
C ALA A 77 4.29 5.87 3.37
N VAL A 78 3.18 6.48 3.79
CA VAL A 78 2.40 6.02 4.93
C VAL A 78 0.99 5.71 4.45
N PHE A 79 0.50 4.53 4.82
CA PHE A 79 -0.84 4.09 4.47
C PHE A 79 -1.57 3.75 5.76
N LEU A 80 -2.53 4.58 6.16
CA LEU A 80 -3.29 4.33 7.38
C LEU A 80 -4.40 3.31 7.11
N GLU A 81 -5.10 2.93 8.16
CA GLU A 81 -6.01 1.79 8.12
C GLU A 81 -6.97 1.84 6.95
N GLY A 82 -7.07 0.72 6.23
CA GLY A 82 -8.03 0.57 5.15
C GLY A 82 -7.71 1.30 3.87
N ALA A 83 -6.58 1.98 3.79
CA ALA A 83 -6.18 2.66 2.55
C ALA A 83 -5.95 1.62 1.45
N GLN A 84 -6.17 2.03 0.20
CA GLN A 84 -6.04 1.10 -0.92
C GLN A 84 -5.34 1.76 -2.10
N ALA A 85 -4.56 0.98 -2.83
CA ALA A 85 -3.93 1.44 -4.05
C ALA A 85 -4.13 0.38 -5.14
N GLY A 86 -4.59 0.82 -6.30
CA GLY A 86 -4.80 -0.04 -7.45
C GLY A 86 -3.49 -0.42 -8.12
N SER A 87 -3.58 -1.34 -9.06
CA SER A 87 -2.41 -1.86 -9.75
C SER A 87 -1.74 -0.79 -10.61
N GLY A 88 -0.45 -0.90 -10.78
CA GLY A 88 0.31 0.07 -11.58
C GLY A 88 0.56 1.39 -10.88
N SER A 89 0.31 1.47 -9.58
CA SER A 89 0.53 2.70 -8.81
C SER A 89 2.02 2.96 -8.66
N HIS A 90 2.39 4.24 -8.62
CA HIS A 90 3.76 4.64 -8.37
C HIS A 90 3.74 5.74 -7.31
N VAL A 91 3.96 5.35 -6.07
CA VAL A 91 3.87 6.25 -4.92
C VAL A 91 5.26 6.50 -4.38
N ARG A 92 5.67 7.75 -4.37
CA ARG A 92 7.01 8.15 -3.97
C ARG A 92 6.97 8.90 -2.64
N ALA A 93 8.15 9.24 -2.16
CA ALA A 93 8.38 9.79 -0.82
C ALA A 93 7.49 10.98 -0.48
N GLY A 94 7.15 11.05 0.80
CA GLY A 94 6.39 12.17 1.33
C GLY A 94 4.89 12.05 1.13
N THR A 95 4.40 10.88 0.75
CA THR A 95 2.97 10.68 0.49
C THR A 95 2.33 9.97 1.67
N ILE A 96 1.15 10.44 2.06
CA ILE A 96 0.38 9.86 3.15
C ILE A 96 -1.04 9.61 2.67
N PHE A 97 -1.48 8.35 2.80
CA PHE A 97 -2.88 7.97 2.62
C PHE A 97 -3.49 7.87 4.01
N GLU A 98 -4.43 8.75 4.33
CA GLU A 98 -5.12 8.62 5.60
C GLU A 98 -6.20 7.55 5.51
N GLU A 99 -6.92 7.32 6.61
CA GLU A 99 -7.83 6.17 6.71
C GLU A 99 -8.79 6.11 5.54
N GLN A 100 -8.91 4.94 4.93
CA GLN A 100 -9.84 4.66 3.85
C GLN A 100 -9.60 5.48 2.57
N ALA A 101 -8.49 6.22 2.48
CA ALA A 101 -8.17 6.88 1.22
C ALA A 101 -7.82 5.83 0.17
N SER A 102 -8.21 6.05 -1.07
CA SER A 102 -7.98 5.05 -2.13
C SER A 102 -7.63 5.70 -3.46
N ILE A 103 -6.80 5.01 -4.20
CA ILE A 103 -6.47 5.37 -5.58
C ILE A 103 -6.76 4.18 -6.47
N ALA A 104 -7.20 4.46 -7.69
CA ALA A 104 -7.47 3.42 -8.67
C ALA A 104 -6.16 3.00 -9.35
N HIS A 105 -6.21 2.48 -10.57
CA HIS A 105 -5.00 1.96 -11.19
C HIS A 105 -4.19 3.06 -11.87
N THR A 106 -2.87 2.83 -11.96
CA THR A 106 -1.95 3.70 -12.70
C THR A 106 -2.01 5.14 -12.22
N VAL A 107 -1.87 5.31 -10.90
CA VAL A 107 -1.85 6.63 -10.27
C VAL A 107 -0.44 6.90 -9.75
N GLY A 108 0.09 8.08 -10.02
CA GLY A 108 1.39 8.50 -9.52
C GLY A 108 1.23 9.57 -8.45
N LEU A 109 1.91 9.41 -7.32
CA LEU A 109 1.85 10.37 -6.22
C LEU A 109 3.24 10.65 -5.68
N LYS A 110 3.49 11.89 -5.30
CA LYS A 110 4.72 12.30 -4.63
C LYS A 110 4.42 13.48 -3.74
N GLN A 111 4.87 13.43 -2.48
CA GLN A 111 4.68 14.52 -1.53
C GLN A 111 3.23 14.98 -1.50
N THR A 112 2.32 14.03 -1.41
CA THR A 112 0.89 14.27 -1.50
C THR A 112 0.21 13.72 -0.26
N LEU A 113 -0.74 14.49 0.26
CA LEU A 113 -1.51 14.10 1.43
C LEU A 113 -2.96 13.87 1.02
N LEU A 114 -3.42 12.63 1.13
CA LEU A 114 -4.81 12.28 0.88
C LEU A 114 -5.50 12.10 2.22
N PHE A 115 -6.45 12.95 2.53
CA PHE A 115 -7.20 12.90 3.77
C PHE A 115 -8.17 11.72 3.76
N PRO A 116 -8.83 11.43 4.90
CA PRO A 116 -9.68 10.23 4.98
C PRO A 116 -10.75 10.21 3.90
N PHE A 117 -10.97 9.03 3.36
CA PHE A 117 -12.01 8.74 2.36
C PHE A 117 -11.81 9.44 1.02
N VAL A 118 -10.65 10.06 0.77
CA VAL A 118 -10.36 10.59 -0.56
C VAL A 118 -10.34 9.44 -1.57
N THR A 119 -10.94 9.65 -2.74
CA THR A 119 -10.91 8.69 -3.82
C THR A 119 -10.32 9.34 -5.07
N LEU A 120 -9.25 8.78 -5.60
CA LEU A 120 -8.68 9.21 -6.87
C LEU A 120 -8.97 8.14 -7.92
N GLY A 121 -9.52 8.58 -9.05
CA GLY A 121 -9.74 7.71 -10.20
C GLY A 121 -8.42 7.32 -10.86
N SER A 122 -8.52 6.66 -12.00
CA SER A 122 -7.34 6.12 -12.68
C SER A 122 -6.58 7.19 -13.44
N LEU A 123 -5.28 6.92 -13.67
CA LEU A 123 -4.45 7.75 -14.55
C LEU A 123 -4.26 9.17 -14.03
N ILE A 124 -4.24 9.34 -12.74
CA ILE A 124 -4.04 10.64 -12.09
C ILE A 124 -2.59 10.72 -11.61
N ASN A 125 -1.99 11.90 -11.75
CA ASN A 125 -0.65 12.15 -11.27
C ASN A 125 -0.66 13.43 -10.44
N PHE A 126 -0.41 13.30 -9.14
CA PHE A 126 -0.37 14.44 -8.22
C PHE A 126 1.01 14.56 -7.59
N CYS A 127 1.53 15.80 -7.57
CA CYS A 127 2.75 16.11 -6.82
C CYS A 127 2.48 17.34 -5.97
N ASP A 128 2.99 17.32 -4.72
CA ASP A 128 2.91 18.46 -3.82
C ASP A 128 1.48 18.94 -3.60
N CYS A 129 0.55 17.98 -3.47
CA CYS A 129 -0.86 18.28 -3.35
C CYS A 129 -1.39 17.85 -1.98
N LEU A 130 -2.47 18.52 -1.57
CA LEU A 130 -3.25 18.10 -0.42
C LEU A 130 -4.70 18.01 -0.90
N MET A 131 -5.34 16.87 -0.68
CA MET A 131 -6.72 16.69 -1.05
C MET A 131 -7.57 16.48 0.19
N ALA A 132 -8.50 17.40 0.43
CA ALA A 132 -9.39 17.35 1.58
C ALA A 132 -10.29 16.11 1.47
N GLY A 133 -10.51 15.48 2.60
CA GLY A 133 -11.24 14.23 2.65
C GLY A 133 -12.72 14.41 2.95
N GLY A 134 -13.30 13.36 3.45
CA GLY A 134 -14.67 13.32 3.85
C GLY A 134 -14.83 12.58 5.16
N THR A 135 -16.07 12.25 5.48
CA THR A 135 -16.40 11.60 6.75
C THR A 135 -16.86 10.15 6.54
N SER A 136 -17.12 9.76 5.30
CA SER A 136 -17.57 8.40 4.99
C SER A 136 -17.43 8.17 3.49
N ARG A 137 -17.69 6.93 3.07
CA ARG A 137 -17.70 6.60 1.66
C ARG A 137 -18.80 7.31 0.89
N GLU A 138 -19.84 7.78 1.58
CA GLU A 138 -20.93 8.52 0.96
C GLU A 138 -20.69 10.01 0.97
N HIS A 139 -19.77 10.48 1.81
CA HIS A 139 -19.45 11.89 1.94
C HIS A 139 -17.94 12.05 1.88
N HIS A 140 -17.41 12.02 0.67
CA HIS A 140 -15.96 12.02 0.44
C HIS A 140 -15.61 12.94 -0.72
N SER A 141 -14.32 13.20 -0.88
CA SER A 141 -13.78 13.94 -2.01
C SER A 141 -13.30 12.96 -3.06
N GLU A 142 -13.60 13.27 -4.31
CA GLU A 142 -13.25 12.37 -5.39
C GLU A 142 -12.78 13.15 -6.61
N VAL A 143 -11.72 12.64 -7.26
CA VAL A 143 -11.26 13.10 -8.56
C VAL A 143 -11.30 11.88 -9.48
N GLY A 144 -12.03 11.98 -10.55
CA GLY A 144 -12.19 10.84 -11.45
C GLY A 144 -11.98 11.19 -12.89
#